data_525be4420a4e55ae2aa51c4ed13d29de
#
_entry.id   525be4420a4e55ae2aa51c4ed13d29de
#
_cell.length_a   1.000
_cell.length_b   1.000
_cell.length_c   1.000
_cell.angle_alpha   90.00
_cell.angle_beta   90.00
_cell.angle_gamma   90.00
#
_symmetry.space_group_name_H-M   'P 1'
#
loop_
_entity.id
_entity.type
_entity.pdbx_description
1 polymer ?
#
loop_
_entity_poly.entity_id
_entity_poly.type
_entity_poly.pdbx_seq_one_letter_code
_entity_poly.pdbx_strand_id
1 'polypeptide(L)'
;MAETIRVDMSGVERRLMSLETTVKQNSVALSGQINSVSTKVDATQAELEKLKKDFEDMMLEQRKAASLQQASTELVTVRQNLEKDFGNYRIVRNTMLGILQATDSALVRKATVSTVSEELMISTPDYWLAPVLVALSAWIGNNRDLADRAIKEAVRRDNEHTSLVMALICRRNNRTATCYEWLSRYFATQDGANLHEDTMVYIDAYINGIFGPDEKHMCDDYVTRWIDEIRGQDSNFEEEQAETWNQYFNKFNVDEGSKYPALKDCCEEFGYINDFLERADAVGGIKEKFKGIQNAYVDQNALRKAVDEHLVKLVSADDAKERKLREQERYLLAVKACQGDIEAARNLVNKQRKEEKTRTMNIVEQLTHIISDDQSVMPSQKKTAVSFLHGYINKGYTKYIAEKRKAFPEKITIRLNGWSGETTDGANEDALIASYNQYLSAEANQKKTALLNSDNSKTMNIVAIVLALAAVMGAFLNPILLILLAVAGYVFFSGKKKVSNIQKGIEETDKQYQDMAVNGRETIHQCCDQWKRVTEYLQSFESQKPETIVA
;
A
#
# COMPACT_ATOMS: atom_id res chain seq x y z
N MET A 1 69.74 16.57 -83.75
CA MET A 1 68.63 15.69 -84.16
C MET A 1 68.30 14.82 -82.97
N ALA A 2 67.23 15.06 -82.26
CA ALA A 2 66.70 14.22 -81.20
C ALA A 2 65.41 13.58 -81.75
N GLU A 3 65.49 12.32 -82.02
CA GLU A 3 64.38 11.53 -82.52
C GLU A 3 63.50 11.19 -81.31
N THR A 4 62.28 11.73 -81.28
CA THR A 4 61.30 11.46 -80.26
C THR A 4 60.61 10.12 -80.60
N ILE A 5 60.95 9.07 -79.93
CA ILE A 5 60.25 7.79 -80.01
C ILE A 5 58.84 7.97 -79.36
N ARG A 6 57.81 8.10 -80.22
CA ARG A 6 56.43 8.02 -79.77
C ARG A 6 56.10 6.54 -79.50
N VAL A 7 56.09 6.18 -78.27
CA VAL A 7 55.56 4.87 -77.84
C VAL A 7 54.04 4.91 -77.98
N ASP A 8 53.49 4.08 -78.88
CA ASP A 8 52.04 3.91 -79.01
C ASP A 8 51.45 3.13 -77.80
N MET A 9 50.93 3.90 -76.82
CA MET A 9 50.36 3.40 -75.59
C MET A 9 48.88 2.94 -75.76
N SER A 10 48.27 3.08 -76.94
CA SER A 10 46.85 2.80 -77.17
C SER A 10 46.48 1.35 -77.01
N GLY A 11 47.41 0.42 -77.15
CA GLY A 11 47.24 -0.99 -76.91
C GLY A 11 47.20 -1.38 -75.41
N VAL A 12 48.00 -0.62 -74.63
CA VAL A 12 48.05 -0.83 -73.17
C VAL A 12 46.83 -0.22 -72.50
N GLU A 13 46.38 0.96 -72.95
CA GLU A 13 45.14 1.59 -72.45
C GLU A 13 43.91 0.75 -72.74
N ARG A 14 43.77 0.18 -73.92
CA ARG A 14 42.68 -0.75 -74.25
C ARG A 14 42.68 -2.00 -73.35
N ARG A 15 43.86 -2.57 -73.07
CA ARG A 15 43.97 -3.72 -72.14
C ARG A 15 43.66 -3.33 -70.69
N LEU A 16 44.08 -2.14 -70.24
CA LEU A 16 43.74 -1.63 -68.94
C LEU A 16 42.22 -1.39 -68.78
N MET A 17 41.55 -0.78 -69.77
CA MET A 17 40.11 -0.60 -69.79
C MET A 17 39.35 -1.93 -69.80
N SER A 18 39.84 -2.92 -70.57
CA SER A 18 39.21 -4.26 -70.55
C SER A 18 39.40 -4.98 -69.24
N LEU A 19 40.56 -4.88 -68.60
CA LEU A 19 40.83 -5.41 -67.28
C LEU A 19 39.99 -4.73 -66.21
N GLU A 20 39.88 -3.40 -66.24
CA GLU A 20 39.03 -2.66 -65.33
C GLU A 20 37.55 -3.05 -65.47
N THR A 21 37.08 -3.23 -66.71
CA THR A 21 35.70 -3.69 -66.98
C THR A 21 35.47 -5.10 -66.45
N THR A 22 36.44 -6.01 -66.66
CA THR A 22 36.36 -7.41 -66.19
C THR A 22 36.42 -7.46 -64.65
N VAL A 23 37.27 -6.65 -63.99
CA VAL A 23 37.33 -6.56 -62.54
C VAL A 23 36.03 -6.00 -61.97
N LYS A 24 35.45 -4.98 -62.57
CA LYS A 24 34.14 -4.42 -62.17
C LYS A 24 33.02 -5.49 -62.32
N GLN A 25 32.97 -6.19 -63.44
CA GLN A 25 31.99 -7.26 -63.66
C GLN A 25 32.14 -8.41 -62.64
N ASN A 26 33.38 -8.83 -62.42
CA ASN A 26 33.64 -9.87 -61.42
C ASN A 26 33.32 -9.41 -59.99
N SER A 27 33.60 -8.16 -59.66
CA SER A 27 33.26 -7.55 -58.35
C SER A 27 31.74 -7.52 -58.12
N VAL A 28 30.97 -7.10 -59.14
CA VAL A 28 29.49 -7.10 -59.08
C VAL A 28 28.93 -8.53 -58.97
N ALA A 29 29.48 -9.47 -59.75
CA ALA A 29 29.08 -10.88 -59.67
C ALA A 29 29.39 -11.51 -58.32
N LEU A 30 30.58 -11.21 -57.75
CA LEU A 30 30.97 -11.69 -56.42
C LEU A 30 30.11 -11.06 -55.34
N SER A 31 29.83 -9.73 -55.40
CA SER A 31 28.89 -9.08 -54.48
C SER A 31 27.48 -9.68 -54.55
N GLY A 32 27.00 -10.00 -55.75
CA GLY A 32 25.72 -10.72 -55.93
C GLY A 32 25.71 -12.11 -55.30
N GLN A 33 26.82 -12.84 -55.46
CA GLN A 33 26.98 -14.18 -54.82
C GLN A 33 27.06 -14.08 -53.30
N ILE A 34 27.81 -13.10 -52.76
CA ILE A 34 27.89 -12.87 -51.30
C ILE A 34 26.49 -12.54 -50.74
N ASN A 35 25.76 -11.65 -51.39
CA ASN A 35 24.40 -11.29 -50.95
C ASN A 35 23.44 -12.51 -51.01
N SER A 36 23.57 -13.33 -52.05
CA SER A 36 22.74 -14.55 -52.16
C SER A 36 23.09 -15.61 -51.12
N VAL A 37 24.37 -15.73 -50.74
CA VAL A 37 24.83 -16.60 -49.64
C VAL A 37 24.37 -16.03 -48.30
N SER A 38 24.50 -14.70 -48.06
CA SER A 38 24.00 -14.06 -46.86
C SER A 38 22.50 -14.29 -46.65
N THR A 39 21.67 -14.05 -47.67
CA THR A 39 20.22 -14.30 -47.57
C THR A 39 19.88 -15.79 -47.34
N LYS A 40 20.66 -16.71 -47.89
CA LYS A 40 20.47 -18.14 -47.59
C LYS A 40 20.89 -18.51 -46.18
N VAL A 41 21.97 -17.90 -45.66
CA VAL A 41 22.40 -18.10 -44.27
C VAL A 41 21.34 -17.58 -43.32
N ASP A 42 20.80 -16.37 -43.56
CA ASP A 42 19.75 -15.77 -42.73
C ASP A 42 18.47 -16.62 -42.74
N ALA A 43 18.06 -17.14 -43.92
CA ALA A 43 16.93 -18.03 -44.03
C ALA A 43 17.14 -19.35 -43.28
N THR A 44 18.35 -19.94 -43.41
CA THR A 44 18.69 -21.20 -42.72
C THR A 44 18.74 -20.99 -41.19
N GLN A 45 19.23 -19.83 -40.72
CA GLN A 45 19.24 -19.48 -39.31
C GLN A 45 17.83 -19.33 -38.77
N ALA A 46 16.92 -18.67 -39.49
CA ALA A 46 15.51 -18.55 -39.14
C ALA A 46 14.80 -19.90 -39.07
N GLU A 47 15.09 -20.82 -40.04
CA GLU A 47 14.57 -22.18 -40.01
C GLU A 47 15.11 -22.98 -38.82
N LEU A 48 16.39 -22.82 -38.48
CA LEU A 48 17.00 -23.48 -37.33
C LEU A 48 16.40 -23.00 -36.01
N GLU A 49 16.17 -21.70 -35.86
CA GLU A 49 15.50 -21.11 -34.67
C GLU A 49 14.06 -21.64 -34.55
N LYS A 50 13.34 -21.74 -35.68
CA LYS A 50 12.00 -22.30 -35.67
C LYS A 50 12.02 -23.79 -35.27
N LEU A 51 12.93 -24.58 -35.86
CA LEU A 51 13.06 -26.01 -35.53
C LEU A 51 13.45 -26.21 -34.06
N LYS A 52 14.33 -25.38 -33.54
CA LYS A 52 14.71 -25.40 -32.10
C LYS A 52 13.49 -25.14 -31.22
N LYS A 53 12.69 -24.12 -31.55
CA LYS A 53 11.46 -23.81 -30.84
C LYS A 53 10.45 -24.96 -30.91
N ASP A 54 10.20 -25.49 -32.08
CA ASP A 54 9.28 -26.63 -32.30
C ASP A 54 9.74 -27.86 -31.48
N PHE A 55 11.06 -28.08 -31.38
CA PHE A 55 11.64 -29.16 -30.57
C PHE A 55 11.46 -28.90 -29.07
N GLU A 56 11.70 -27.66 -28.61
CA GLU A 56 11.48 -27.24 -27.20
C GLU A 56 10.01 -27.39 -26.81
N ASP A 57 9.08 -26.99 -27.69
CA ASP A 57 7.64 -27.12 -27.48
C ASP A 57 7.22 -28.60 -27.41
N MET A 58 7.73 -29.45 -28.33
CA MET A 58 7.48 -30.91 -28.33
C MET A 58 8.02 -31.57 -27.04
N MET A 59 9.23 -31.19 -26.59
CA MET A 59 9.81 -31.70 -25.36
C MET A 59 9.01 -31.27 -24.12
N LEU A 60 8.47 -30.04 -24.12
CA LEU A 60 7.61 -29.56 -23.08
C LEU A 60 6.30 -30.34 -22.99
N GLU A 61 5.64 -30.56 -24.14
CA GLU A 61 4.41 -31.37 -24.22
C GLU A 61 4.65 -32.82 -23.80
N GLN A 62 5.77 -33.41 -24.15
CA GLN A 62 6.14 -34.76 -23.72
C GLN A 62 6.34 -34.84 -22.21
N ARG A 63 7.00 -33.81 -21.60
CA ARG A 63 7.16 -33.73 -20.14
C ARG A 63 5.81 -33.57 -19.45
N LYS A 64 4.93 -32.72 -19.97
CA LYS A 64 3.56 -32.56 -19.44
C LYS A 64 2.78 -33.86 -19.49
N ALA A 65 2.81 -34.56 -20.62
CA ALA A 65 2.13 -35.86 -20.76
C ALA A 65 2.67 -36.91 -19.77
N ALA A 66 3.99 -36.99 -19.59
CA ALA A 66 4.60 -37.88 -18.61
C ALA A 66 4.20 -37.54 -17.17
N SER A 67 4.22 -36.22 -16.79
CA SER A 67 3.79 -35.76 -15.48
C SER A 67 2.30 -36.03 -15.24
N LEU A 68 1.45 -35.86 -16.21
CA LEU A 68 0.02 -36.17 -16.15
C LEU A 68 -0.23 -37.67 -15.90
N GLN A 69 0.48 -38.53 -16.62
CA GLN A 69 0.39 -39.97 -16.44
C GLN A 69 0.88 -40.40 -15.06
N GLN A 70 2.02 -39.88 -14.60
CA GLN A 70 2.55 -40.15 -13.29
C GLN A 70 1.56 -39.70 -12.20
N ALA A 71 1.07 -38.44 -12.29
CA ALA A 71 0.10 -37.91 -11.32
C ALA A 71 -1.19 -38.74 -11.27
N SER A 72 -1.65 -39.26 -12.43
CA SER A 72 -2.84 -40.12 -12.49
C SER A 72 -2.63 -41.44 -11.78
N THR A 73 -1.45 -42.04 -11.90
CA THR A 73 -1.09 -43.31 -11.24
C THR A 73 -0.93 -43.11 -9.72
N GLU A 74 -0.19 -42.07 -9.33
CA GLU A 74 0.01 -41.73 -7.92
C GLU A 74 -1.31 -41.37 -7.23
N LEU A 75 -2.22 -40.67 -7.90
CA LEU A 75 -3.53 -40.31 -7.38
C LEU A 75 -4.35 -41.55 -6.99
N VAL A 76 -4.29 -42.63 -7.78
CA VAL A 76 -4.96 -43.89 -7.43
C VAL A 76 -4.38 -44.45 -6.14
N THR A 77 -3.06 -44.50 -6.04
CA THR A 77 -2.36 -44.99 -4.82
C THR A 77 -2.68 -44.16 -3.58
N VAL A 78 -2.64 -42.83 -3.71
CA VAL A 78 -2.98 -41.93 -2.59
C VAL A 78 -4.43 -42.13 -2.15
N ARG A 79 -5.37 -42.28 -3.08
CA ARG A 79 -6.78 -42.55 -2.76
C ARG A 79 -7.00 -43.91 -2.12
N GLN A 80 -6.28 -44.93 -2.55
CA GLN A 80 -6.32 -46.25 -1.89
C GLN A 80 -5.79 -46.17 -0.46
N ASN A 81 -4.70 -45.47 -0.23
CA ASN A 81 -4.17 -45.24 1.12
C ASN A 81 -5.15 -44.42 1.99
N LEU A 82 -5.76 -43.37 1.45
CA LEU A 82 -6.79 -42.59 2.14
C LEU A 82 -7.99 -43.44 2.53
N GLU A 83 -8.48 -44.29 1.65
CA GLU A 83 -9.61 -45.18 1.95
C GLU A 83 -9.23 -46.25 2.96
N LYS A 84 -8.03 -46.84 2.84
CA LYS A 84 -7.55 -47.87 3.76
C LYS A 84 -7.32 -47.33 5.16
N ASP A 85 -6.63 -46.18 5.28
CA ASP A 85 -6.16 -45.68 6.59
C ASP A 85 -7.19 -44.73 7.22
N PHE A 86 -7.97 -43.97 6.42
CA PHE A 86 -8.90 -42.93 6.87
C PHE A 86 -10.34 -43.08 6.35
N GLY A 87 -10.69 -44.19 5.72
CA GLY A 87 -12.06 -44.42 5.23
C GLY A 87 -13.11 -44.33 6.35
N ASN A 88 -12.79 -44.84 7.54
CA ASN A 88 -13.64 -44.72 8.72
C ASN A 88 -13.77 -43.28 9.21
N TYR A 89 -12.75 -42.42 9.08
CA TYR A 89 -12.84 -41.01 9.45
C TYR A 89 -13.85 -40.27 8.57
N ARG A 90 -13.91 -40.59 7.29
CA ARG A 90 -14.91 -40.06 6.35
C ARG A 90 -16.33 -40.48 6.74
N ILE A 91 -16.50 -41.74 7.15
CA ILE A 91 -17.80 -42.24 7.64
C ILE A 91 -18.24 -41.45 8.88
N VAL A 92 -17.33 -41.23 9.84
CA VAL A 92 -17.61 -40.47 11.07
C VAL A 92 -18.02 -39.04 10.72
N ARG A 93 -17.27 -38.35 9.83
CA ARG A 93 -17.60 -36.97 9.39
C ARG A 93 -18.99 -36.91 8.74
N ASN A 94 -19.25 -37.77 7.78
CA ASN A 94 -20.53 -37.78 7.07
C ASN A 94 -21.71 -38.08 7.98
N THR A 95 -21.54 -39.03 8.93
CA THR A 95 -22.57 -39.33 9.93
C THR A 95 -22.83 -38.15 10.86
N MET A 96 -21.74 -37.51 11.34
CA MET A 96 -21.85 -36.30 12.18
C MET A 96 -22.54 -35.15 11.46
N LEU A 97 -22.15 -34.87 10.21
CA LEU A 97 -22.79 -33.84 9.36
C LEU A 97 -24.28 -34.16 9.14
N GLY A 98 -24.62 -35.44 8.90
CA GLY A 98 -26.01 -35.89 8.81
C GLY A 98 -26.81 -35.60 10.07
N ILE A 99 -26.23 -35.86 11.26
CA ILE A 99 -26.87 -35.54 12.55
C ILE A 99 -27.06 -34.00 12.70
N LEU A 100 -26.05 -33.22 12.35
CA LEU A 100 -26.11 -31.75 12.44
C LEU A 100 -27.11 -31.13 11.46
N GLN A 101 -27.34 -31.72 10.30
CA GLN A 101 -28.29 -31.24 9.30
C GLN A 101 -29.73 -31.70 9.53
N ALA A 102 -29.91 -32.77 10.30
CA ALA A 102 -31.24 -33.30 10.52
C ALA A 102 -32.08 -32.37 11.41
N THR A 103 -33.24 -32.00 10.92
CA THR A 103 -34.23 -31.14 11.61
C THR A 103 -35.20 -31.99 12.48
N ASP A 104 -35.32 -33.30 12.20
CA ASP A 104 -36.21 -34.20 12.90
C ASP A 104 -35.42 -35.17 13.83
N SER A 105 -35.60 -34.98 15.13
CA SER A 105 -34.96 -35.80 16.16
C SER A 105 -35.35 -37.29 16.10
N ALA A 106 -36.52 -37.64 15.55
CA ALA A 106 -36.95 -39.03 15.43
C ALA A 106 -36.20 -39.75 14.30
N LEU A 107 -35.94 -39.04 13.16
CA LEU A 107 -35.14 -39.55 12.05
C LEU A 107 -33.66 -39.74 12.47
N VAL A 108 -33.12 -38.76 13.23
CA VAL A 108 -31.77 -38.85 13.80
C VAL A 108 -31.64 -40.05 14.68
N ARG A 109 -32.59 -40.26 15.60
CA ARG A 109 -32.57 -41.39 16.53
C ARG A 109 -32.56 -42.73 15.82
N LYS A 110 -33.36 -42.91 14.77
CA LYS A 110 -33.45 -44.14 14.02
C LYS A 110 -32.20 -44.42 13.17
N ALA A 111 -31.63 -43.41 12.54
CA ALA A 111 -30.42 -43.54 11.71
C ALA A 111 -29.14 -43.73 12.57
N THR A 112 -29.06 -43.05 13.71
CA THR A 112 -27.84 -42.99 14.53
C THR A 112 -27.66 -44.27 15.37
N VAL A 113 -28.74 -44.81 15.95
CA VAL A 113 -28.68 -46.01 16.79
C VAL A 113 -28.31 -47.28 15.98
N SER A 114 -28.61 -47.33 14.69
CA SER A 114 -28.27 -48.47 13.84
C SER A 114 -26.86 -48.45 13.25
N THR A 115 -26.20 -47.28 13.21
CA THR A 115 -24.95 -47.12 12.45
C THR A 115 -23.75 -46.75 13.32
N VAL A 116 -23.96 -46.21 14.53
CA VAL A 116 -22.91 -45.73 15.42
C VAL A 116 -22.73 -46.71 16.60
N SER A 117 -21.63 -47.46 16.57
CA SER A 117 -21.25 -48.42 17.63
C SER A 117 -19.93 -48.03 18.29
N GLU A 118 -19.65 -48.59 19.49
CA GLU A 118 -18.33 -48.48 20.14
C GLU A 118 -17.18 -48.97 19.22
N GLU A 119 -17.48 -49.86 18.27
CA GLU A 119 -16.54 -50.35 17.27
C GLU A 119 -15.95 -49.25 16.39
N LEU A 120 -16.69 -48.16 16.17
CA LEU A 120 -16.19 -46.98 15.47
C LEU A 120 -15.04 -46.29 16.20
N MET A 121 -15.07 -46.24 17.54
CA MET A 121 -13.97 -45.73 18.34
C MET A 121 -12.72 -46.63 18.28
N ILE A 122 -12.91 -47.93 18.16
CA ILE A 122 -11.84 -48.93 18.08
C ILE A 122 -11.18 -48.85 16.68
N SER A 123 -12.00 -48.75 15.64
CA SER A 123 -11.52 -48.65 14.24
C SER A 123 -10.86 -47.31 13.88
N THR A 124 -11.03 -46.29 14.74
CA THR A 124 -10.43 -44.94 14.56
C THR A 124 -9.75 -44.48 15.86
N PRO A 125 -8.67 -45.15 16.28
CA PRO A 125 -8.13 -45.00 17.65
C PRO A 125 -7.57 -43.58 17.94
N ASP A 126 -7.17 -42.84 16.93
CA ASP A 126 -6.58 -41.52 17.07
C ASP A 126 -7.54 -40.37 16.72
N TYR A 127 -8.69 -40.67 16.09
CA TYR A 127 -9.61 -39.64 15.61
C TYR A 127 -10.57 -39.18 16.71
N TRP A 128 -10.47 -37.92 17.11
CA TRP A 128 -11.21 -37.31 18.20
C TRP A 128 -12.73 -37.22 17.96
N LEU A 129 -13.16 -37.04 16.70
CA LEU A 129 -14.58 -36.87 16.35
C LEU A 129 -15.38 -38.18 16.51
N ALA A 130 -14.74 -39.35 16.41
CA ALA A 130 -15.42 -40.64 16.55
C ALA A 130 -16.03 -40.84 17.95
N PRO A 131 -15.30 -40.66 19.06
CA PRO A 131 -15.91 -40.74 20.37
C PRO A 131 -16.90 -39.59 20.64
N VAL A 132 -16.78 -38.39 20.03
CA VAL A 132 -17.83 -37.37 20.09
C VAL A 132 -19.12 -37.86 19.46
N LEU A 133 -19.04 -38.48 18.28
CA LEU A 133 -20.18 -39.04 17.57
C LEU A 133 -20.85 -40.14 18.41
N VAL A 134 -20.07 -41.04 19.04
CA VAL A 134 -20.58 -42.09 19.93
C VAL A 134 -21.26 -41.50 21.17
N ALA A 135 -20.68 -40.45 21.77
CA ALA A 135 -21.28 -39.76 22.91
C ALA A 135 -22.63 -39.12 22.54
N LEU A 136 -22.72 -38.44 21.39
CA LEU A 136 -23.98 -37.86 20.92
C LEU A 136 -25.04 -38.92 20.65
N SER A 137 -24.65 -40.00 19.97
CA SER A 137 -25.54 -41.14 19.73
C SER A 137 -26.05 -41.76 21.02
N ALA A 138 -25.16 -41.96 22.00
CA ALA A 138 -25.49 -42.49 23.30
C ALA A 138 -26.44 -41.55 24.08
N TRP A 139 -26.26 -40.23 24.05
CA TRP A 139 -27.19 -39.27 24.65
C TRP A 139 -28.57 -39.29 23.98
N ILE A 140 -28.61 -39.38 22.65
CA ILE A 140 -29.86 -39.51 21.87
C ILE A 140 -30.57 -40.84 22.26
N GLY A 141 -29.79 -41.91 22.47
CA GLY A 141 -30.24 -43.22 22.91
C GLY A 141 -30.50 -43.33 24.42
N ASN A 142 -30.33 -42.26 25.21
CA ASN A 142 -30.44 -42.19 26.66
C ASN A 142 -29.49 -43.15 27.44
N ASN A 143 -28.33 -43.46 26.86
CA ASN A 143 -27.27 -44.24 27.50
C ASN A 143 -26.18 -43.31 28.05
N ARG A 144 -26.36 -42.82 29.28
CA ARG A 144 -25.45 -41.85 29.91
C ARG A 144 -24.06 -42.42 30.17
N ASP A 145 -23.96 -43.65 30.63
CA ASP A 145 -22.67 -44.28 30.98
C ASP A 145 -21.76 -44.41 29.76
N LEU A 146 -22.32 -44.77 28.61
CA LEU A 146 -21.58 -44.80 27.34
C LEU A 146 -21.20 -43.39 26.88
N ALA A 147 -22.13 -42.46 26.99
CA ALA A 147 -21.86 -41.05 26.60
C ALA A 147 -20.72 -40.46 27.42
N ASP A 148 -20.70 -40.64 28.72
CA ASP A 148 -19.68 -40.14 29.64
C ASP A 148 -18.30 -40.77 29.39
N ARG A 149 -18.26 -42.06 29.08
CA ARG A 149 -17.02 -42.75 28.69
C ARG A 149 -16.51 -42.23 27.34
N ALA A 150 -17.38 -42.11 26.38
CA ALA A 150 -17.02 -41.64 25.01
C ALA A 150 -16.53 -40.21 25.02
N ILE A 151 -17.18 -39.29 25.76
CA ILE A 151 -16.75 -37.90 25.84
C ILE A 151 -15.39 -37.74 26.56
N LYS A 152 -15.13 -38.54 27.62
CA LYS A 152 -13.82 -38.56 28.25
C LYS A 152 -12.73 -39.01 27.28
N GLU A 153 -13.01 -40.01 26.45
CA GLU A 153 -12.08 -40.47 25.43
C GLU A 153 -11.87 -39.39 24.32
N ALA A 154 -12.93 -38.69 23.90
CA ALA A 154 -12.84 -37.59 22.96
C ALA A 154 -11.88 -36.48 23.46
N VAL A 155 -12.09 -36.05 24.70
CA VAL A 155 -11.23 -35.06 25.38
C VAL A 155 -9.78 -35.52 25.49
N ARG A 156 -9.56 -36.82 25.76
CA ARG A 156 -8.21 -37.39 25.82
C ARG A 156 -7.50 -37.35 24.48
N ARG A 157 -8.23 -37.56 23.38
CA ARG A 157 -7.69 -37.52 22.02
C ARG A 157 -7.38 -36.09 21.57
N ASP A 158 -8.34 -35.19 21.78
CA ASP A 158 -8.21 -33.77 21.43
C ASP A 158 -9.14 -32.93 22.30
N ASN A 159 -8.56 -32.25 23.28
CA ASN A 159 -9.33 -31.43 24.23
C ASN A 159 -9.90 -30.18 23.58
N GLU A 160 -9.13 -29.54 22.71
CA GLU A 160 -9.48 -28.26 22.07
C GLU A 160 -10.68 -28.42 21.13
N HIS A 161 -10.54 -29.26 20.11
CA HIS A 161 -11.61 -29.49 19.13
C HIS A 161 -12.85 -30.12 19.76
N THR A 162 -12.67 -31.06 20.72
CA THR A 162 -13.80 -31.67 21.45
C THR A 162 -14.58 -30.62 22.25
N SER A 163 -13.89 -29.76 22.99
CA SER A 163 -14.53 -28.73 23.81
C SER A 163 -15.30 -27.72 22.94
N LEU A 164 -14.72 -27.28 21.85
CA LEU A 164 -15.37 -26.37 20.92
C LEU A 164 -16.62 -26.98 20.28
N VAL A 165 -16.49 -28.18 19.69
CA VAL A 165 -17.64 -28.87 19.07
C VAL A 165 -18.76 -29.10 20.08
N MET A 166 -18.44 -29.50 21.30
CA MET A 166 -19.44 -29.73 22.36
C MET A 166 -20.12 -28.42 22.78
N ALA A 167 -19.39 -27.33 22.92
CA ALA A 167 -19.97 -26.01 23.18
C ALA A 167 -20.97 -25.60 22.10
N LEU A 168 -20.58 -25.73 20.81
CA LEU A 168 -21.43 -25.35 19.68
C LEU A 168 -22.68 -26.25 19.54
N ILE A 169 -22.56 -27.56 19.82
CA ILE A 169 -23.69 -28.48 19.82
C ILE A 169 -24.65 -28.18 21.00
N CYS A 170 -24.11 -27.90 22.20
CA CYS A 170 -24.92 -27.52 23.36
C CYS A 170 -25.68 -26.22 23.11
N ARG A 171 -25.05 -25.22 22.51
CA ARG A 171 -25.69 -23.96 22.06
C ARG A 171 -26.88 -24.25 21.14
N ARG A 172 -26.66 -25.07 20.09
CA ARG A 172 -27.70 -25.41 19.11
C ARG A 172 -28.90 -26.11 19.74
N ASN A 173 -28.66 -26.85 20.81
CA ASN A 173 -29.70 -27.53 21.57
C ASN A 173 -30.19 -26.74 22.80
N ASN A 174 -29.91 -25.43 22.88
CA ASN A 174 -30.31 -24.53 23.97
C ASN A 174 -29.88 -25.00 25.38
N ARG A 175 -28.77 -25.72 25.49
CA ARG A 175 -28.18 -26.18 26.75
C ARG A 175 -27.14 -25.19 27.24
N THR A 176 -27.59 -24.02 27.68
CA THR A 176 -26.72 -22.87 27.98
C THR A 176 -25.66 -23.17 29.05
N ALA A 177 -26.02 -23.73 30.20
CA ALA A 177 -25.07 -24.02 31.27
C ALA A 177 -23.94 -24.96 30.83
N THR A 178 -24.29 -26.06 30.16
CA THR A 178 -23.30 -27.03 29.64
C THR A 178 -22.49 -26.42 28.48
N CYS A 179 -23.12 -25.54 27.68
CA CYS A 179 -22.41 -24.82 26.63
C CYS A 179 -21.26 -23.99 27.21
N TYR A 180 -21.49 -23.24 28.29
CA TYR A 180 -20.45 -22.43 28.94
C TYR A 180 -19.37 -23.27 29.62
N GLU A 181 -19.70 -24.43 30.19
CA GLU A 181 -18.69 -25.37 30.72
C GLU A 181 -17.71 -25.81 29.61
N TRP A 182 -18.21 -26.10 28.42
CA TRP A 182 -17.38 -26.48 27.27
C TRP A 182 -16.67 -25.28 26.63
N LEU A 183 -17.32 -24.14 26.53
CA LEU A 183 -16.73 -22.94 25.97
C LEU A 183 -15.58 -22.40 26.84
N SER A 184 -15.76 -22.37 28.16
CA SER A 184 -14.71 -22.02 29.11
C SER A 184 -13.52 -22.96 29.01
N ARG A 185 -13.81 -24.27 28.87
CA ARG A 185 -12.77 -25.27 28.67
C ARG A 185 -12.01 -25.05 27.34
N TYR A 186 -12.70 -24.68 26.26
CA TYR A 186 -12.07 -24.33 25.00
C TYR A 186 -11.18 -23.09 25.16
N PHE A 187 -11.69 -21.99 25.73
CA PHE A 187 -10.89 -20.78 25.94
C PHE A 187 -9.66 -21.03 26.83
N ALA A 188 -9.77 -21.94 27.80
CA ALA A 188 -8.62 -22.33 28.63
C ALA A 188 -7.52 -23.07 27.86
N THR A 189 -7.79 -23.63 26.68
CA THR A 189 -6.78 -24.25 25.81
C THR A 189 -6.12 -23.28 24.86
N GLN A 190 -6.65 -22.05 24.73
CA GLN A 190 -6.13 -21.06 23.79
C GLN A 190 -4.97 -20.26 24.41
N ASP A 191 -4.02 -19.91 23.56
CA ASP A 191 -2.91 -19.04 23.90
C ASP A 191 -3.15 -17.65 23.30
N GLY A 192 -3.32 -16.63 24.16
CA GLY A 192 -3.55 -15.26 23.73
C GLY A 192 -2.45 -14.65 22.85
N ALA A 193 -1.23 -15.18 22.97
CA ALA A 193 -0.11 -14.77 22.14
C ALA A 193 -0.15 -15.37 20.72
N ASN A 194 -0.96 -16.43 20.50
CA ASN A 194 -0.95 -17.21 19.26
C ASN A 194 -2.33 -17.75 18.89
N LEU A 195 -3.32 -16.84 18.86
CA LEU A 195 -4.72 -17.17 18.58
C LEU A 195 -4.98 -17.41 17.09
N HIS A 196 -5.83 -18.38 16.80
CA HIS A 196 -6.41 -18.54 15.48
C HIS A 196 -7.44 -17.45 15.19
N GLU A 197 -7.46 -16.92 13.97
CA GLU A 197 -8.42 -15.92 13.51
C GLU A 197 -9.89 -16.38 13.72
N ASP A 198 -10.16 -17.67 13.52
CA ASP A 198 -11.48 -18.28 13.76
C ASP A 198 -11.97 -18.12 15.23
N THR A 199 -11.05 -18.00 16.20
CA THR A 199 -11.40 -17.83 17.63
C THR A 199 -12.15 -16.53 17.89
N MET A 200 -11.89 -15.49 17.06
CA MET A 200 -12.58 -14.20 17.16
C MET A 200 -14.09 -14.32 16.89
N VAL A 201 -14.52 -15.28 16.06
CA VAL A 201 -15.95 -15.51 15.80
C VAL A 201 -16.65 -16.00 17.09
N TYR A 202 -15.97 -16.82 17.88
CA TYR A 202 -16.54 -17.34 19.14
C TYR A 202 -16.52 -16.27 20.25
N ILE A 203 -15.49 -15.45 20.30
CA ILE A 203 -15.42 -14.30 21.22
C ILE A 203 -16.53 -13.30 20.87
N ASP A 204 -16.71 -12.96 19.60
CA ASP A 204 -17.77 -12.06 19.14
C ASP A 204 -19.17 -12.63 19.42
N ALA A 205 -19.36 -13.92 19.16
CA ALA A 205 -20.60 -14.62 19.48
C ALA A 205 -20.91 -14.64 20.98
N TYR A 206 -19.87 -14.78 21.82
CA TYR A 206 -19.99 -14.71 23.28
C TYR A 206 -20.45 -13.31 23.74
N ILE A 207 -19.72 -12.28 23.35
CA ILE A 207 -20.01 -10.88 23.72
C ILE A 207 -21.41 -10.44 23.27
N ASN A 208 -21.86 -10.92 22.11
CA ASN A 208 -23.18 -10.58 21.57
C ASN A 208 -24.29 -11.53 22.01
N GLY A 209 -24.03 -12.41 23.01
CA GLY A 209 -25.03 -13.25 23.66
C GLY A 209 -25.57 -14.39 22.81
N ILE A 210 -24.86 -14.81 21.74
CA ILE A 210 -25.29 -15.94 20.89
C ILE A 210 -25.34 -17.26 21.62
N PHE A 211 -24.52 -17.42 22.65
CA PHE A 211 -24.50 -18.63 23.51
C PHE A 211 -25.54 -18.60 24.63
N GLY A 212 -26.32 -17.51 24.75
CA GLY A 212 -27.25 -17.26 25.83
C GLY A 212 -26.60 -16.49 26.99
N PRO A 213 -27.26 -16.36 28.16
CA PRO A 213 -26.70 -15.68 29.32
C PRO A 213 -25.63 -16.54 30.02
N ASP A 214 -24.48 -15.97 30.36
CA ASP A 214 -23.45 -16.60 31.20
C ASP A 214 -23.71 -16.30 32.68
N GLU A 215 -24.69 -17.02 33.28
CA GLU A 215 -25.10 -16.79 34.68
C GLU A 215 -23.98 -17.01 35.70
N LYS A 216 -22.96 -17.79 35.35
CA LYS A 216 -21.84 -18.13 36.24
C LYS A 216 -20.56 -17.34 35.92
N HIS A 217 -20.60 -16.45 34.94
CA HIS A 217 -19.45 -15.63 34.51
C HIS A 217 -18.21 -16.46 34.16
N MET A 218 -18.43 -17.60 33.47
CA MET A 218 -17.36 -18.58 33.20
C MET A 218 -16.41 -18.14 32.11
N CYS A 219 -16.83 -17.21 31.25
CA CYS A 219 -16.06 -16.77 30.07
C CYS A 219 -15.69 -15.28 30.06
N ASP A 220 -16.10 -14.50 31.06
CA ASP A 220 -15.99 -13.02 31.08
C ASP A 220 -14.55 -12.52 30.95
N ASP A 221 -13.59 -13.18 31.60
CA ASP A 221 -12.24 -12.61 31.79
C ASP A 221 -11.17 -13.11 30.80
N TYR A 222 -11.49 -14.06 29.91
CA TYR A 222 -10.45 -14.68 29.08
C TYR A 222 -9.73 -13.66 28.18
N VAL A 223 -10.46 -12.84 27.45
CA VAL A 223 -9.87 -11.87 26.52
C VAL A 223 -9.05 -10.83 27.28
N THR A 224 -9.59 -10.32 28.40
CA THR A 224 -8.87 -9.36 29.25
C THR A 224 -7.59 -9.96 29.80
N ARG A 225 -7.65 -11.22 30.26
CA ARG A 225 -6.48 -11.95 30.77
C ARG A 225 -5.40 -12.10 29.68
N TRP A 226 -5.76 -12.51 28.48
CA TRP A 226 -4.80 -12.64 27.37
C TRP A 226 -4.15 -11.30 27.01
N ILE A 227 -4.91 -10.19 27.01
CA ILE A 227 -4.36 -8.84 26.80
C ILE A 227 -3.39 -8.48 27.94
N ASP A 228 -3.76 -8.76 29.19
CA ASP A 228 -2.93 -8.49 30.37
C ASP A 228 -1.65 -9.35 30.40
N GLU A 229 -1.71 -10.59 29.96
CA GLU A 229 -0.53 -11.46 29.81
C GLU A 229 0.44 -10.91 28.78
N ILE A 230 -0.04 -10.44 27.61
CA ILE A 230 0.80 -9.80 26.59
C ILE A 230 1.40 -8.50 27.12
N ARG A 231 0.58 -7.65 27.76
CA ARG A 231 1.03 -6.40 28.39
C ARG A 231 2.11 -6.64 29.46
N GLY A 232 1.99 -7.73 30.22
CA GLY A 232 2.96 -8.08 31.25
C GLY A 232 4.31 -8.57 30.72
N GLN A 233 4.38 -9.00 29.45
CA GLN A 233 5.61 -9.48 28.81
C GLN A 233 6.45 -8.35 28.23
N ASP A 234 5.85 -7.20 27.91
CA ASP A 234 6.53 -6.05 27.29
C ASP A 234 6.28 -4.75 28.09
N SER A 235 7.34 -4.19 28.65
CA SER A 235 7.28 -2.93 29.40
C SER A 235 6.90 -1.73 28.54
N ASN A 236 7.08 -1.78 27.23
CA ASN A 236 6.80 -0.71 26.29
C ASN A 236 5.47 -0.88 25.56
N PHE A 237 4.76 -1.97 25.86
CA PHE A 237 3.53 -2.35 25.16
C PHE A 237 2.51 -1.20 25.02
N GLU A 238 2.26 -0.44 26.09
CA GLU A 238 1.29 0.66 26.06
C GLU A 238 1.71 1.79 25.12
N GLU A 239 3.02 2.08 25.05
CA GLU A 239 3.54 3.12 24.16
C GLU A 239 3.53 2.64 22.70
N GLU A 240 3.84 1.38 22.46
CA GLU A 240 3.76 0.77 21.12
C GLU A 240 2.33 0.73 20.61
N GLN A 241 1.36 0.41 21.47
CA GLN A 241 -0.06 0.46 21.12
C GLN A 241 -0.52 1.90 20.82
N ALA A 242 -0.10 2.86 21.65
CA ALA A 242 -0.41 4.26 21.40
C ALA A 242 0.18 4.76 20.07
N GLU A 243 1.41 4.33 19.73
CA GLU A 243 2.04 4.66 18.44
C GLU A 243 1.32 3.99 17.26
N THR A 244 0.93 2.72 17.40
CA THR A 244 0.16 2.00 16.38
C THR A 244 -1.14 2.73 16.04
N TRP A 245 -1.87 3.19 17.05
CA TRP A 245 -3.11 3.96 16.85
C TRP A 245 -2.84 5.37 16.33
N ASN A 246 -1.77 6.04 16.77
CA ASN A 246 -1.33 7.31 16.21
C ASN A 246 -1.09 7.20 14.70
N GLN A 247 -0.35 6.16 14.27
CA GLN A 247 -0.10 5.89 12.86
C GLN A 247 -1.38 5.53 12.09
N TYR A 248 -2.29 4.79 12.71
CA TYR A 248 -3.57 4.48 12.12
C TYR A 248 -4.40 5.73 11.82
N PHE A 249 -4.42 6.70 12.73
CA PHE A 249 -5.14 7.96 12.56
C PHE A 249 -4.58 8.83 11.44
N ASN A 250 -3.29 8.73 11.10
CA ASN A 250 -2.72 9.42 9.96
C ASN A 250 -3.38 9.08 8.61
N LYS A 251 -4.07 7.93 8.51
CA LYS A 251 -4.82 7.54 7.31
C LYS A 251 -6.05 8.42 7.04
N PHE A 252 -6.48 9.19 8.02
CA PHE A 252 -7.63 10.09 7.93
C PHE A 252 -7.23 11.52 7.57
N ASN A 253 -5.92 11.83 7.49
CA ASN A 253 -5.44 13.15 7.13
C ASN A 253 -5.95 13.54 5.73
N VAL A 254 -6.43 14.77 5.61
CA VAL A 254 -6.92 15.34 4.36
C VAL A 254 -6.02 16.52 4.01
N ASP A 255 -5.52 16.59 2.76
CA ASP A 255 -4.68 17.71 2.32
C ASP A 255 -5.50 19.01 2.27
N GLU A 256 -5.22 19.91 3.20
CA GLU A 256 -5.84 21.22 3.34
C GLU A 256 -5.01 22.37 2.74
N GLY A 257 -3.80 22.06 2.26
CA GLY A 257 -2.87 23.06 1.73
C GLY A 257 -3.42 23.89 0.57
N SER A 258 -4.37 23.37 -0.18
CA SER A 258 -5.05 24.08 -1.26
C SER A 258 -5.95 25.23 -0.80
N LYS A 259 -6.41 25.23 0.45
CA LYS A 259 -7.25 26.29 1.04
C LYS A 259 -6.44 27.54 1.43
N TYR A 260 -5.11 27.41 1.56
CA TYR A 260 -4.21 28.45 2.05
C TYR A 260 -3.05 28.71 1.05
N PRO A 261 -3.34 29.11 -0.18
CA PRO A 261 -2.32 29.22 -1.23
C PRO A 261 -1.24 30.26 -0.93
N ALA A 262 -1.59 31.40 -0.33
CA ALA A 262 -0.59 32.43 -0.01
C ALA A 262 0.40 31.96 1.07
N LEU A 263 -0.07 31.29 2.11
CA LEU A 263 0.80 30.67 3.12
C LEU A 263 1.67 29.58 2.51
N LYS A 264 1.10 28.75 1.62
CA LYS A 264 1.84 27.67 0.94
C LYS A 264 3.01 28.21 0.13
N ASP A 265 2.80 29.32 -0.58
CA ASP A 265 3.82 29.88 -1.51
C ASP A 265 4.86 30.73 -0.81
N CYS A 266 4.52 31.36 0.32
CA CYS A 266 5.35 32.40 0.93
C CYS A 266 5.76 32.16 2.38
N CYS A 267 5.22 31.16 3.07
CA CYS A 267 5.49 30.90 4.49
C CYS A 267 6.50 29.74 4.66
N GLU A 268 7.59 29.98 5.41
CA GLU A 268 8.59 28.93 5.69
C GLU A 268 8.03 27.80 6.53
N GLU A 269 7.19 28.12 7.49
CA GLU A 269 6.62 27.20 8.46
C GLU A 269 5.36 26.47 7.93
N PHE A 270 5.00 26.69 6.65
CA PHE A 270 3.77 26.14 6.07
C PHE A 270 3.63 24.62 6.24
N GLY A 271 4.73 23.86 6.16
CA GLY A 271 4.69 22.42 6.38
C GLY A 271 4.12 22.02 7.74
N TYR A 272 4.50 22.73 8.79
CA TYR A 272 3.98 22.49 10.16
C TYR A 272 2.52 22.93 10.32
N ILE A 273 2.14 24.03 9.64
CA ILE A 273 0.76 24.53 9.62
C ILE A 273 -0.15 23.55 8.91
N ASN A 274 0.25 23.10 7.72
CA ASN A 274 -0.53 22.16 6.93
C ASN A 274 -0.70 20.82 7.66
N ASP A 275 0.36 20.32 8.28
CA ASP A 275 0.35 19.10 9.08
C ASP A 275 -0.62 19.19 10.29
N PHE A 276 -0.76 20.36 10.90
CA PHE A 276 -1.79 20.61 11.91
C PHE A 276 -3.21 20.62 11.30
N LEU A 277 -3.42 21.35 10.20
CA LEU A 277 -4.73 21.51 9.56
C LEU A 277 -5.28 20.16 9.08
N GLU A 278 -4.45 19.35 8.41
CA GLU A 278 -4.80 18.01 7.96
C GLU A 278 -5.31 17.12 9.09
N ARG A 279 -4.68 17.20 10.25
CA ARG A 279 -5.08 16.39 11.40
C ARG A 279 -6.26 16.95 12.15
N ALA A 280 -6.39 18.26 12.24
CA ALA A 280 -7.54 18.89 12.88
C ALA A 280 -8.83 18.53 12.11
N ASP A 281 -8.82 18.56 10.79
CA ASP A 281 -9.95 18.15 9.96
C ASP A 281 -10.22 16.63 10.02
N ALA A 282 -9.17 15.82 10.17
CA ALA A 282 -9.28 14.37 10.33
C ALA A 282 -10.07 13.95 11.58
N VAL A 283 -10.07 14.76 12.65
CA VAL A 283 -10.76 14.47 13.92
C VAL A 283 -12.25 14.18 13.70
N GLY A 284 -12.91 14.96 12.83
CA GLY A 284 -14.31 14.72 12.48
C GLY A 284 -14.55 13.33 11.90
N GLY A 285 -13.75 12.96 10.91
CA GLY A 285 -13.83 11.65 10.24
C GLY A 285 -13.50 10.48 11.18
N ILE A 286 -12.47 10.64 12.03
CA ILE A 286 -12.12 9.64 13.05
C ILE A 286 -13.30 9.42 14.00
N LYS A 287 -13.87 10.49 14.53
CA LYS A 287 -15.01 10.44 15.45
C LYS A 287 -16.23 9.79 14.81
N GLU A 288 -16.56 10.15 13.58
CA GLU A 288 -17.66 9.53 12.85
C GLU A 288 -17.45 8.04 12.61
N LYS A 289 -16.23 7.62 12.24
CA LYS A 289 -15.91 6.20 12.05
C LYS A 289 -16.13 5.41 13.34
N PHE A 290 -15.56 5.83 14.46
CA PHE A 290 -15.71 5.09 15.73
C PHE A 290 -17.14 5.14 16.27
N LYS A 291 -17.84 6.27 16.12
CA LYS A 291 -19.28 6.35 16.42
C LYS A 291 -20.11 5.42 15.54
N GLY A 292 -19.75 5.30 14.26
CA GLY A 292 -20.35 4.35 13.33
C GLY A 292 -20.17 2.90 13.79
N ILE A 293 -18.96 2.54 14.25
CA ILE A 293 -18.66 1.20 14.78
C ILE A 293 -19.46 0.94 16.07
N GLN A 294 -19.48 1.88 17.01
CA GLN A 294 -20.22 1.72 18.28
C GLN A 294 -21.73 1.58 18.09
N ASN A 295 -22.30 2.31 17.13
CA ASN A 295 -23.72 2.30 16.82
C ASN A 295 -24.10 1.25 15.76
N ALA A 296 -23.15 0.45 15.28
CA ALA A 296 -23.42 -0.57 14.29
C ALA A 296 -24.46 -1.58 14.79
N TYR A 297 -25.41 -1.90 13.92
CA TYR A 297 -26.41 -2.94 14.19
C TYR A 297 -25.74 -4.31 14.17
N VAL A 298 -26.00 -5.10 15.22
CA VAL A 298 -25.52 -6.48 15.32
C VAL A 298 -26.60 -7.42 14.77
N ASP A 299 -26.34 -8.01 13.62
CA ASP A 299 -27.22 -9.03 13.05
C ASP A 299 -27.01 -10.37 13.78
N GLN A 300 -27.85 -10.63 14.76
CA GLN A 300 -27.86 -11.86 15.56
C GLN A 300 -28.02 -13.12 14.69
N ASN A 301 -28.76 -13.04 13.58
CA ASN A 301 -28.99 -14.19 12.70
C ASN A 301 -27.76 -14.48 11.86
N ALA A 302 -27.11 -13.44 11.31
CA ALA A 302 -25.86 -13.59 10.58
C ALA A 302 -24.77 -14.18 11.48
N LEU A 303 -24.66 -13.72 12.73
CA LEU A 303 -23.68 -14.22 13.68
C LEU A 303 -23.95 -15.67 14.10
N ARG A 304 -25.24 -16.04 14.35
CA ARG A 304 -25.62 -17.43 14.57
C ARG A 304 -25.27 -18.33 13.41
N LYS A 305 -25.53 -17.88 12.20
CA LYS A 305 -25.20 -18.61 10.97
C LYS A 305 -23.69 -18.80 10.84
N ALA A 306 -22.89 -17.77 11.08
CA ALA A 306 -21.43 -17.88 11.08
C ALA A 306 -20.93 -18.93 12.07
N VAL A 307 -21.45 -18.95 13.31
CA VAL A 307 -21.10 -19.96 14.32
C VAL A 307 -21.51 -21.37 13.87
N ASP A 308 -22.68 -21.53 13.22
CA ASP A 308 -23.11 -22.82 12.67
C ASP A 308 -22.25 -23.27 11.49
N GLU A 309 -21.84 -22.36 10.62
CA GLU A 309 -20.91 -22.65 9.51
C GLU A 309 -19.54 -23.08 10.04
N HIS A 310 -19.04 -22.44 11.11
CA HIS A 310 -17.82 -22.87 11.78
C HIS A 310 -17.93 -24.27 12.40
N LEU A 311 -19.08 -24.63 12.99
CA LEU A 311 -19.32 -25.99 13.47
C LEU A 311 -19.23 -26.99 12.32
N VAL A 312 -19.85 -26.71 11.18
CA VAL A 312 -19.78 -27.58 9.99
C VAL A 312 -18.34 -27.66 9.47
N LYS A 313 -17.62 -26.54 9.39
CA LYS A 313 -16.21 -26.47 8.97
C LYS A 313 -15.34 -27.35 9.90
N LEU A 314 -15.50 -27.22 11.20
CA LEU A 314 -14.75 -27.96 12.22
C LEU A 314 -14.97 -29.47 12.11
N VAL A 315 -16.23 -29.90 11.97
CA VAL A 315 -16.61 -31.34 11.84
C VAL A 315 -16.15 -31.93 10.51
N SER A 316 -16.13 -31.13 9.42
CA SER A 316 -15.71 -31.59 8.09
C SER A 316 -14.20 -31.50 7.85
N ALA A 317 -13.45 -30.87 8.74
CA ALA A 317 -12.01 -30.70 8.60
C ALA A 317 -11.25 -32.04 8.58
N ASP A 318 -10.20 -32.10 7.76
CA ASP A 318 -9.31 -33.25 7.73
C ASP A 318 -8.47 -33.34 9.02
N ASP A 319 -8.36 -34.55 9.58
CA ASP A 319 -7.49 -34.80 10.70
C ASP A 319 -6.02 -34.51 10.39
N ALA A 320 -5.22 -34.16 11.38
CA ALA A 320 -3.81 -33.81 11.21
C ALA A 320 -3.00 -34.93 10.51
N LYS A 321 -3.33 -36.20 10.79
CA LYS A 321 -2.68 -37.38 10.18
C LYS A 321 -3.13 -37.59 8.71
N GLU A 322 -4.41 -37.33 8.43
CA GLU A 322 -4.99 -37.42 7.07
C GLU A 322 -4.49 -36.29 6.17
N ARG A 323 -4.24 -35.12 6.73
CA ARG A 323 -3.89 -33.87 6.01
C ARG A 323 -2.75 -34.05 5.03
N LYS A 324 -1.73 -34.83 5.39
CA LYS A 324 -0.58 -35.10 4.52
C LYS A 324 -0.96 -35.78 3.21
N LEU A 325 -1.81 -36.81 3.28
CA LEU A 325 -2.31 -37.52 2.10
C LEU A 325 -3.31 -36.67 1.32
N ARG A 326 -4.13 -35.87 1.99
CA ARG A 326 -5.04 -34.91 1.35
C ARG A 326 -4.29 -33.80 0.60
N GLU A 327 -3.20 -33.29 1.16
CA GLU A 327 -2.34 -32.33 0.45
C GLU A 327 -1.71 -32.96 -0.79
N GLN A 328 -1.28 -34.22 -0.72
CA GLN A 328 -0.80 -34.95 -1.89
C GLN A 328 -1.90 -35.15 -2.94
N GLU A 329 -3.09 -35.58 -2.51
CA GLU A 329 -4.25 -35.72 -3.41
C GLU A 329 -4.56 -34.41 -4.10
N ARG A 330 -4.61 -33.28 -3.37
CA ARG A 330 -4.88 -31.94 -3.89
C ARG A 330 -3.83 -31.52 -4.91
N TYR A 331 -2.54 -31.75 -4.62
CA TYR A 331 -1.46 -31.45 -5.56
C TYR A 331 -1.57 -32.27 -6.85
N LEU A 332 -1.82 -33.58 -6.74
CA LEU A 332 -1.96 -34.45 -7.90
C LEU A 332 -3.20 -34.11 -8.75
N LEU A 333 -4.29 -33.70 -8.09
CA LEU A 333 -5.49 -33.18 -8.80
C LEU A 333 -5.19 -31.87 -9.50
N ALA A 334 -4.39 -30.97 -8.90
CA ALA A 334 -3.96 -29.73 -9.55
C ALA A 334 -3.07 -29.99 -10.76
N VAL A 335 -2.12 -30.96 -10.68
CA VAL A 335 -1.31 -31.39 -11.85
C VAL A 335 -2.20 -31.92 -12.97
N LYS A 336 -3.24 -32.70 -12.62
CA LYS A 336 -4.21 -33.17 -13.58
C LYS A 336 -5.05 -32.06 -14.21
N ALA A 337 -5.53 -31.12 -13.40
CA ALA A 337 -6.28 -29.95 -13.86
C ALA A 337 -5.45 -29.04 -14.80
N CYS A 338 -4.16 -28.90 -14.51
CA CYS A 338 -3.20 -28.15 -15.32
C CYS A 338 -2.57 -28.98 -16.46
N GLN A 339 -3.16 -30.14 -16.80
CA GLN A 339 -2.71 -31.01 -17.91
C GLN A 339 -1.21 -31.36 -17.83
N GLY A 340 -0.69 -31.62 -16.64
CA GLY A 340 0.71 -32.01 -16.41
C GLY A 340 1.70 -30.85 -16.26
N ASP A 341 1.25 -29.62 -16.32
CA ASP A 341 2.08 -28.46 -16.04
C ASP A 341 2.31 -28.33 -14.54
N ILE A 342 3.51 -28.71 -14.10
CA ILE A 342 3.89 -28.76 -12.68
C ILE A 342 3.96 -27.37 -12.05
N GLU A 343 4.43 -26.34 -12.80
CA GLU A 343 4.54 -24.97 -12.27
C GLU A 343 3.15 -24.35 -12.09
N ALA A 344 2.28 -24.50 -13.08
CA ALA A 344 0.90 -24.04 -12.98
C ALA A 344 0.17 -24.74 -11.81
N ALA A 345 0.36 -26.05 -11.64
CA ALA A 345 -0.21 -26.80 -10.52
C ALA A 345 0.28 -26.32 -9.15
N ARG A 346 1.60 -26.07 -9.00
CA ARG A 346 2.17 -25.51 -7.77
C ARG A 346 1.60 -24.12 -7.44
N ASN A 347 1.49 -23.27 -8.45
CA ASN A 347 0.93 -21.93 -8.29
C ASN A 347 -0.55 -21.99 -7.86
N LEU A 348 -1.33 -22.90 -8.46
CA LEU A 348 -2.73 -23.13 -8.10
C LEU A 348 -2.87 -23.57 -6.62
N VAL A 349 -2.08 -24.58 -6.21
CA VAL A 349 -2.11 -25.09 -4.82
C VAL A 349 -1.62 -24.04 -3.83
N ASN A 350 -0.56 -23.29 -4.17
CA ASN A 350 -0.05 -22.22 -3.31
C ASN A 350 -1.06 -21.08 -3.14
N LYS A 351 -1.82 -20.74 -4.20
CA LYS A 351 -2.90 -19.75 -4.14
C LYS A 351 -4.00 -20.24 -3.19
N GLN A 352 -4.49 -21.46 -3.37
CA GLN A 352 -5.49 -22.08 -2.48
C GLN A 352 -5.00 -22.17 -1.04
N ARG A 353 -3.73 -22.54 -0.82
CA ARG A 353 -3.13 -22.63 0.51
C ARG A 353 -2.99 -21.27 1.19
N LYS A 354 -2.77 -20.17 0.43
CA LYS A 354 -2.76 -18.81 0.98
C LYS A 354 -4.15 -18.35 1.40
N GLU A 355 -5.16 -18.73 0.62
CA GLU A 355 -6.58 -18.44 0.91
C GLU A 355 -7.09 -19.24 2.11
N GLU A 356 -6.58 -20.48 2.32
CA GLU A 356 -6.98 -21.37 3.43
C GLU A 356 -6.15 -21.18 4.71
N LYS A 357 -4.99 -20.51 4.65
CA LYS A 357 -4.16 -20.27 5.84
C LYS A 357 -4.88 -19.33 6.78
N THR A 358 -5.49 -19.93 7.81
CA THR A 358 -5.89 -19.22 9.02
C THR A 358 -4.64 -18.62 9.65
N ARG A 359 -4.59 -17.29 9.76
CA ARG A 359 -3.46 -16.60 10.38
C ARG A 359 -3.55 -16.79 11.89
N THR A 360 -2.42 -17.11 12.52
CA THR A 360 -2.27 -16.98 13.96
C THR A 360 -1.61 -15.65 14.27
N MET A 361 -2.18 -14.88 15.17
CA MET A 361 -1.70 -13.60 15.66
C MET A 361 -1.97 -13.49 17.15
N ASN A 362 -1.29 -12.60 17.85
CA ASN A 362 -1.69 -12.29 19.20
C ASN A 362 -3.06 -11.58 19.23
N ILE A 363 -3.76 -11.66 20.36
CA ILE A 363 -5.13 -11.13 20.49
C ILE A 363 -5.21 -9.63 20.16
N VAL A 364 -4.20 -8.84 20.54
CA VAL A 364 -4.19 -7.39 20.33
C VAL A 364 -4.01 -7.06 18.85
N GLU A 365 -3.12 -7.77 18.16
CA GLU A 365 -2.95 -7.65 16.70
C GLU A 365 -4.22 -8.03 15.96
N GLN A 366 -4.90 -9.12 16.37
CA GLN A 366 -6.17 -9.55 15.77
C GLN A 366 -7.25 -8.49 15.95
N LEU A 367 -7.43 -7.98 17.18
CA LEU A 367 -8.41 -6.93 17.46
C LEU A 367 -8.11 -5.64 16.69
N THR A 368 -6.83 -5.27 16.58
CA THR A 368 -6.39 -4.10 15.81
C THR A 368 -6.65 -4.30 14.30
N HIS A 369 -6.36 -5.49 13.78
CA HIS A 369 -6.64 -5.83 12.39
C HIS A 369 -8.13 -5.77 12.06
N ILE A 370 -8.99 -6.30 12.94
CA ILE A 370 -10.45 -6.26 12.81
C ILE A 370 -10.99 -4.82 12.68
N ILE A 371 -10.44 -3.88 13.47
CA ILE A 371 -10.85 -2.47 13.40
C ILE A 371 -10.34 -1.80 12.11
N SER A 372 -9.14 -2.20 11.65
CA SER A 372 -8.46 -1.60 10.50
C SER A 372 -8.96 -2.12 9.15
N ASP A 373 -9.56 -3.33 9.11
CA ASP A 373 -10.07 -3.94 7.88
C ASP A 373 -11.48 -3.41 7.58
N ASP A 374 -11.65 -2.80 6.41
CA ASP A 374 -12.92 -2.17 6.03
C ASP A 374 -13.88 -3.10 5.25
N GLN A 375 -13.43 -4.25 4.74
CA GLN A 375 -14.20 -5.00 3.74
C GLN A 375 -14.66 -6.41 4.14
N SER A 376 -13.96 -7.12 5.03
CA SER A 376 -14.21 -8.56 5.28
C SER A 376 -14.76 -8.88 6.67
N VAL A 377 -14.88 -7.89 7.56
CA VAL A 377 -15.18 -8.10 8.97
C VAL A 377 -16.62 -7.69 9.31
N MET A 378 -17.31 -8.52 10.11
CA MET A 378 -18.66 -8.19 10.57
C MET A 378 -18.66 -6.94 11.48
N PRO A 379 -19.71 -6.08 11.39
CA PRO A 379 -19.84 -4.91 12.26
C PRO A 379 -19.80 -5.26 13.76
N SER A 380 -20.33 -6.41 14.16
CA SER A 380 -20.27 -6.91 15.54
C SER A 380 -18.83 -7.13 16.01
N GLN A 381 -17.99 -7.75 15.19
CA GLN A 381 -16.58 -7.97 15.51
C GLN A 381 -15.81 -6.67 15.71
N LYS A 382 -16.07 -5.66 14.86
CA LYS A 382 -15.48 -4.32 15.05
C LYS A 382 -15.89 -3.69 16.37
N LYS A 383 -17.18 -3.80 16.72
CA LYS A 383 -17.70 -3.29 17.98
C LYS A 383 -17.06 -4.00 19.18
N THR A 384 -16.97 -5.30 19.13
CA THR A 384 -16.30 -6.13 20.15
C THR A 384 -14.81 -5.76 20.27
N ALA A 385 -14.10 -5.62 19.17
CA ALA A 385 -12.68 -5.24 19.17
C ALA A 385 -12.47 -3.83 19.77
N VAL A 386 -13.33 -2.85 19.42
CA VAL A 386 -13.27 -1.49 19.98
C VAL A 386 -13.53 -1.52 21.48
N SER A 387 -14.43 -2.35 22.00
CA SER A 387 -14.71 -2.43 23.44
C SER A 387 -13.51 -2.91 24.26
N PHE A 388 -12.68 -3.80 23.72
CA PHE A 388 -11.47 -4.26 24.39
C PHE A 388 -10.28 -3.30 24.26
N LEU A 389 -10.17 -2.62 23.11
CA LEU A 389 -9.03 -1.74 22.83
C LEU A 389 -9.29 -0.25 23.10
N HIS A 390 -10.46 0.13 23.63
CA HIS A 390 -10.84 1.54 23.81
C HIS A 390 -9.79 2.39 24.54
N GLY A 391 -9.13 1.84 25.57
CA GLY A 391 -8.08 2.53 26.32
C GLY A 391 -6.85 2.85 25.45
N TYR A 392 -6.40 1.89 24.65
CA TYR A 392 -5.25 2.07 23.74
C TYR A 392 -5.60 3.01 22.57
N ILE A 393 -6.81 2.90 22.03
CA ILE A 393 -7.33 3.77 20.97
C ILE A 393 -7.34 5.23 21.45
N ASN A 394 -7.87 5.48 22.66
CA ASN A 394 -7.92 6.83 23.24
C ASN A 394 -6.52 7.38 23.56
N LYS A 395 -5.58 6.55 24.04
CA LYS A 395 -4.18 6.94 24.23
C LYS A 395 -3.52 7.33 22.92
N GLY A 396 -3.68 6.52 21.87
CA GLY A 396 -3.16 6.83 20.54
C GLY A 396 -3.77 8.09 19.95
N TYR A 397 -5.06 8.32 20.16
CA TYR A 397 -5.74 9.56 19.77
C TYR A 397 -5.17 10.79 20.51
N THR A 398 -4.97 10.68 21.82
CA THR A 398 -4.37 11.77 22.61
C THR A 398 -2.96 12.09 22.10
N LYS A 399 -2.15 11.07 21.78
CA LYS A 399 -0.82 11.24 21.19
C LYS A 399 -0.90 11.90 19.82
N TYR A 400 -1.79 11.44 18.95
CA TYR A 400 -2.05 12.00 17.63
C TYR A 400 -2.35 13.51 17.66
N ILE A 401 -3.18 13.95 18.60
CA ILE A 401 -3.50 15.36 18.79
C ILE A 401 -2.32 16.14 19.38
N ALA A 402 -1.66 15.57 20.40
CA ALA A 402 -0.60 16.26 21.14
C ALA A 402 0.66 16.51 20.30
N GLU A 403 1.06 15.57 19.44
CA GLU A 403 2.24 15.71 18.58
C GLU A 403 2.12 16.91 17.64
N LYS A 404 0.93 17.19 17.14
CA LYS A 404 0.71 18.29 16.20
C LYS A 404 0.72 19.66 16.84
N ARG A 405 0.25 19.74 18.06
CA ARG A 405 0.30 21.00 18.80
C ARG A 405 1.72 21.44 19.09
N LYS A 406 2.64 20.49 19.38
CA LYS A 406 4.06 20.80 19.64
C LYS A 406 4.78 21.35 18.41
N ALA A 407 4.37 20.94 17.23
CA ALA A 407 4.99 21.35 15.96
C ALA A 407 4.39 22.64 15.40
N PHE A 408 3.23 23.10 15.89
CA PHE A 408 2.58 24.32 15.40
C PHE A 408 3.41 25.57 15.75
N PRO A 409 3.77 26.42 14.77
CA PRO A 409 4.64 27.56 15.00
C PRO A 409 3.93 28.67 15.79
N GLU A 410 4.65 29.33 16.71
CA GLU A 410 4.17 30.51 17.43
C GLU A 410 4.17 31.77 16.55
N LYS A 411 5.00 31.80 15.52
CA LYS A 411 5.13 32.87 14.55
C LYS A 411 5.40 32.28 13.16
N ILE A 412 5.05 33.03 12.12
CA ILE A 412 5.36 32.68 10.75
C ILE A 412 6.34 33.68 10.13
N THR A 413 7.15 33.19 9.20
CA THR A 413 8.09 33.97 8.39
C THR A 413 7.59 34.02 6.95
N ILE A 414 7.21 35.22 6.49
CA ILE A 414 6.79 35.47 5.09
C ILE A 414 8.02 35.83 4.27
N ARG A 415 8.28 35.10 3.19
CA ARG A 415 9.37 35.37 2.24
C ARG A 415 8.83 35.79 0.88
N LEU A 416 9.30 36.93 0.41
CA LEU A 416 8.93 37.49 -0.89
C LEU A 416 10.12 38.19 -1.52
N ASN A 417 10.51 37.78 -2.74
CA ASN A 417 11.52 38.47 -3.56
C ASN A 417 12.85 38.77 -2.84
N GLY A 418 13.28 37.87 -1.93
CA GLY A 418 14.50 38.08 -1.14
C GLY A 418 14.33 38.85 0.15
N TRP A 419 13.14 39.41 0.42
CA TRP A 419 12.75 39.97 1.71
C TRP A 419 12.12 38.91 2.61
N SER A 420 12.27 39.08 3.92
CA SER A 420 11.57 38.27 4.92
C SER A 420 11.01 39.13 6.05
N GLY A 421 9.80 38.79 6.49
CA GLY A 421 9.13 39.44 7.62
C GLY A 421 8.42 38.44 8.50
N GLU A 422 8.38 38.68 9.80
CA GLU A 422 7.78 37.79 10.80
C GLU A 422 6.47 38.37 11.34
N THR A 423 5.51 37.47 11.60
CA THR A 423 4.27 37.83 12.30
C THR A 423 3.83 36.71 13.22
N THR A 424 3.27 37.08 14.38
CA THR A 424 2.71 36.14 15.38
C THR A 424 1.21 35.93 15.21
N ASP A 425 0.47 36.98 14.88
CA ASP A 425 -1.00 37.00 14.81
C ASP A 425 -1.55 37.65 13.52
N GLY A 426 -0.67 38.06 12.61
CA GLY A 426 -1.07 38.79 11.40
C GLY A 426 -1.50 40.25 11.65
N ALA A 427 -1.48 40.76 12.89
CA ALA A 427 -1.94 42.12 13.18
C ALA A 427 -0.96 43.20 12.74
N ASN A 428 0.33 42.87 12.56
CA ASN A 428 1.38 43.81 12.17
C ASN A 428 1.51 43.98 10.64
N GLU A 429 0.46 43.72 9.87
CA GLU A 429 0.42 43.73 8.41
C GLU A 429 0.97 45.02 7.83
N ASP A 430 0.53 46.20 8.31
CA ASP A 430 0.98 47.49 7.83
C ASP A 430 2.50 47.69 8.01
N ALA A 431 3.06 47.20 9.13
CA ALA A 431 4.48 47.25 9.41
C ALA A 431 5.28 46.33 8.45
N LEU A 432 4.75 45.15 8.11
CA LEU A 432 5.35 44.24 7.15
C LEU A 432 5.36 44.86 5.75
N ILE A 433 4.24 45.44 5.31
CA ILE A 433 4.13 46.14 4.01
C ILE A 433 5.10 47.31 3.95
N ALA A 434 5.20 48.09 5.01
CA ALA A 434 6.16 49.22 5.08
C ALA A 434 7.61 48.72 4.94
N SER A 435 7.98 47.67 5.68
CA SER A 435 9.30 47.04 5.64
C SER A 435 9.62 46.47 4.24
N TYR A 436 8.67 45.80 3.61
CA TYR A 436 8.82 45.27 2.26
C TYR A 436 9.03 46.37 1.23
N ASN A 437 8.24 47.45 1.29
CA ASN A 437 8.40 48.61 0.43
C ASN A 437 9.74 49.29 0.61
N GLN A 438 10.25 49.39 1.84
CA GLN A 438 11.59 49.91 2.14
C GLN A 438 12.67 49.03 1.53
N TYR A 439 12.56 47.72 1.65
CA TYR A 439 13.49 46.78 1.02
C TYR A 439 13.51 46.94 -0.51
N LEU A 440 12.32 46.92 -1.15
CA LEU A 440 12.22 47.13 -2.61
C LEU A 440 12.79 48.45 -3.09
N SER A 441 12.54 49.53 -2.33
CA SER A 441 13.07 50.85 -2.63
C SER A 441 14.60 50.89 -2.56
N ALA A 442 15.19 50.23 -1.57
CA ALA A 442 16.64 50.11 -1.43
C ALA A 442 17.25 49.32 -2.61
N GLU A 443 16.63 48.19 -2.98
CA GLU A 443 17.08 47.35 -4.08
C GLU A 443 16.93 48.05 -5.45
N ALA A 444 15.79 48.72 -5.67
CA ALA A 444 15.57 49.53 -6.87
C ALA A 444 16.61 50.63 -6.99
N ASN A 445 16.92 51.35 -5.90
CA ASN A 445 17.94 52.39 -5.89
C ASN A 445 19.33 51.82 -6.16
N GLN A 446 19.66 50.64 -5.64
CA GLN A 446 20.92 49.98 -5.93
C GLN A 446 21.05 49.62 -7.41
N LYS A 447 20.00 49.05 -8.03
CA LYS A 447 19.98 48.75 -9.48
C LYS A 447 20.06 50.00 -10.33
N LYS A 448 19.32 51.08 -9.99
CA LYS A 448 19.41 52.36 -10.68
C LYS A 448 20.82 52.94 -10.60
N THR A 449 21.45 52.92 -9.42
CA THR A 449 22.82 53.38 -9.23
C THR A 449 23.80 52.55 -10.05
N ALA A 450 23.62 51.24 -10.13
CA ALA A 450 24.44 50.38 -11.01
C ALA A 450 24.27 50.73 -12.49
N LEU A 451 23.04 50.99 -12.95
CA LEU A 451 22.76 51.46 -14.31
C LEU A 451 23.40 52.82 -14.59
N LEU A 452 23.31 53.77 -13.66
CA LEU A 452 23.92 55.08 -13.77
C LEU A 452 25.47 55.02 -13.76
N ASN A 453 26.04 54.15 -12.92
CA ASN A 453 27.49 53.95 -12.87
C ASN A 453 28.06 53.26 -14.13
N SER A 454 27.24 52.59 -14.92
CA SER A 454 27.61 52.02 -16.22
C SER A 454 27.64 53.08 -17.31
N ASP A 455 27.29 54.36 -17.01
CA ASP A 455 27.21 55.46 -17.98
C ASP A 455 28.58 56.09 -18.27
N ASN A 456 29.13 55.70 -19.39
CA ASN A 456 30.31 56.33 -19.97
C ASN A 456 29.94 57.43 -21.02
N SER A 457 28.68 57.88 -21.02
CA SER A 457 28.22 58.87 -22.06
C SER A 457 28.89 60.19 -21.96
N LYS A 458 29.23 60.68 -20.75
CA LYS A 458 30.00 61.94 -20.56
C LYS A 458 31.40 61.86 -21.17
N THR A 459 32.09 60.74 -20.97
CA THR A 459 33.40 60.47 -21.56
C THR A 459 33.28 60.31 -23.07
N MET A 460 32.26 59.66 -23.58
CA MET A 460 32.00 59.55 -25.03
C MET A 460 31.69 60.90 -25.65
N ASN A 461 30.93 61.78 -25.02
CA ASN A 461 30.66 63.13 -25.52
C ASN A 461 31.89 63.98 -25.49
N ILE A 462 32.75 63.91 -24.48
CA ILE A 462 34.05 64.63 -24.45
C ILE A 462 34.96 64.13 -25.58
N VAL A 463 35.05 62.82 -25.77
CA VAL A 463 35.84 62.23 -26.87
C VAL A 463 35.29 62.64 -28.22
N ALA A 464 33.97 62.70 -28.41
CA ALA A 464 33.34 63.17 -29.63
C ALA A 464 33.70 64.68 -29.95
N ILE A 465 33.65 65.51 -28.90
CA ILE A 465 34.01 66.91 -29.03
C ILE A 465 35.51 67.09 -29.39
N VAL A 466 36.36 66.30 -28.69
CA VAL A 466 37.83 66.35 -29.00
C VAL A 466 38.12 65.86 -30.43
N LEU A 467 37.46 64.79 -30.86
CA LEU A 467 37.57 64.27 -32.22
C LEU A 467 37.05 65.28 -33.26
N ALA A 468 35.95 65.97 -32.99
CA ALA A 468 35.40 66.98 -33.86
C ALA A 468 36.36 68.20 -34.00
N LEU A 469 36.91 68.68 -32.87
CA LEU A 469 37.89 69.74 -32.86
C LEU A 469 39.18 69.36 -33.60
N ALA A 470 39.69 68.16 -33.40
CA ALA A 470 40.83 67.62 -34.10
C ALA A 470 40.60 67.52 -35.63
N ALA A 471 39.36 67.09 -36.00
CA ALA A 471 38.96 67.01 -37.41
C ALA A 471 38.94 68.41 -38.10
N VAL A 472 38.39 69.40 -37.42
CA VAL A 472 38.31 70.78 -37.95
C VAL A 472 39.72 71.40 -38.07
N MET A 473 40.55 71.27 -37.04
CA MET A 473 41.91 71.75 -37.05
C MET A 473 42.79 71.01 -38.05
N GLY A 474 42.64 69.72 -38.19
CA GLY A 474 43.42 68.92 -39.12
C GLY A 474 42.97 69.02 -40.55
N ALA A 475 41.75 69.45 -40.86
CA ALA A 475 41.23 69.66 -42.21
C ALA A 475 41.98 70.74 -42.97
N PHE A 476 42.60 71.71 -42.27
CA PHE A 476 43.48 72.69 -42.83
C PHE A 476 44.82 72.12 -43.34
N LEU A 477 45.23 70.96 -42.84
CA LEU A 477 46.47 70.29 -43.21
C LEU A 477 46.24 69.13 -44.19
N ASN A 478 45.11 68.40 -44.02
CA ASN A 478 44.75 67.30 -44.90
C ASN A 478 43.23 67.08 -44.91
N PRO A 479 42.53 67.21 -46.06
CA PRO A 479 41.06 67.10 -46.13
C PRO A 479 40.52 65.71 -45.80
N ILE A 480 41.37 64.68 -45.81
CA ILE A 480 40.96 63.28 -45.40
C ILE A 480 40.62 63.23 -43.92
N LEU A 481 41.12 64.13 -43.07
CA LEU A 481 40.82 64.18 -41.65
C LEU A 481 39.39 64.62 -41.36
N LEU A 482 38.60 65.04 -42.33
CA LEU A 482 37.16 65.26 -42.20
C LEU A 482 36.38 63.97 -41.90
N ILE A 483 36.95 62.79 -42.18
CA ILE A 483 36.40 61.53 -41.82
C ILE A 483 36.23 61.42 -40.27
N LEU A 484 37.12 62.10 -39.52
CA LEU A 484 37.01 62.16 -38.06
C LEU A 484 35.73 62.87 -37.58
N LEU A 485 35.14 63.77 -38.39
CA LEU A 485 33.84 64.38 -38.11
C LEU A 485 32.69 63.32 -38.14
N ALA A 486 32.73 62.39 -39.08
CA ALA A 486 31.77 61.32 -39.18
C ALA A 486 31.92 60.39 -37.98
N VAL A 487 33.14 60.07 -37.53
CA VAL A 487 33.44 59.30 -36.35
C VAL A 487 32.99 60.02 -35.09
N ALA A 488 33.25 61.33 -34.96
CA ALA A 488 32.78 62.13 -33.82
C ALA A 488 31.24 62.17 -33.76
N GLY A 489 30.57 62.34 -34.94
CA GLY A 489 29.11 62.28 -35.04
C GLY A 489 28.56 60.92 -34.59
N TYR A 490 29.19 59.83 -35.01
CA TYR A 490 28.82 58.50 -34.61
C TYR A 490 29.00 58.27 -33.09
N VAL A 491 30.12 58.67 -32.51
CA VAL A 491 30.39 58.58 -31.07
C VAL A 491 29.39 59.41 -30.26
N PHE A 492 29.09 60.63 -30.71
CA PHE A 492 28.08 61.50 -30.06
C PHE A 492 26.69 60.95 -30.16
N PHE A 493 26.28 60.39 -31.29
CA PHE A 493 24.98 59.79 -31.50
C PHE A 493 24.84 58.49 -30.69
N SER A 494 25.90 57.68 -30.61
CA SER A 494 25.93 56.47 -29.80
C SER A 494 25.88 56.80 -28.31
N GLY A 495 26.51 57.90 -27.87
CA GLY A 495 26.39 58.42 -26.51
C GLY A 495 24.93 58.78 -26.12
N LYS A 496 24.25 59.56 -27.03
CA LYS A 496 22.83 59.91 -26.85
C LYS A 496 21.91 58.67 -26.80
N LYS A 497 22.15 57.68 -27.68
CA LYS A 497 21.38 56.42 -27.69
C LYS A 497 21.58 55.61 -26.39
N LYS A 498 22.80 55.65 -25.84
CA LYS A 498 23.13 54.99 -24.58
C LYS A 498 22.41 55.65 -23.40
N VAL A 499 22.40 56.99 -23.31
CA VAL A 499 21.63 57.73 -22.29
C VAL A 499 20.14 57.43 -22.38
N SER A 500 19.56 57.41 -23.58
CA SER A 500 18.16 57.04 -23.79
C SER A 500 17.86 55.59 -23.35
N ASN A 501 18.78 54.66 -23.62
CA ASN A 501 18.64 53.27 -23.19
C ASN A 501 18.72 53.11 -21.65
N ILE A 502 19.62 53.84 -20.99
CA ILE A 502 19.72 53.86 -19.54
C ILE A 502 18.46 54.45 -18.90
N GLN A 503 17.94 55.56 -19.49
CA GLN A 503 16.69 56.15 -19.00
C GLN A 503 15.50 55.22 -19.15
N LYS A 504 15.39 54.50 -20.28
CA LYS A 504 14.39 53.44 -20.44
C LYS A 504 14.61 52.31 -19.43
N GLY A 505 15.84 51.87 -19.16
CA GLY A 505 16.17 50.86 -18.18
C GLY A 505 15.79 51.28 -16.75
N ILE A 506 15.91 52.57 -16.42
CA ILE A 506 15.47 53.13 -15.13
C ILE A 506 13.94 53.12 -15.06
N GLU A 507 13.23 53.58 -16.10
CA GLU A 507 11.76 53.56 -16.17
C GLU A 507 11.20 52.11 -16.08
N GLU A 508 11.82 51.18 -16.79
CA GLU A 508 11.47 49.75 -16.71
C GLU A 508 11.72 49.17 -15.32
N THR A 509 12.84 49.55 -14.66
CA THR A 509 13.16 49.16 -13.29
C THR A 509 12.10 49.73 -12.33
N ASP A 510 11.78 51.03 -12.45
CA ASP A 510 10.74 51.64 -11.60
C ASP A 510 9.38 50.94 -11.75
N LYS A 511 8.96 50.66 -12.97
CA LYS A 511 7.73 49.96 -13.24
C LYS A 511 7.75 48.55 -12.64
N GLN A 512 8.86 47.82 -12.85
CA GLN A 512 9.01 46.46 -12.29
C GLN A 512 8.88 46.45 -10.76
N TYR A 513 9.58 47.41 -10.09
CA TYR A 513 9.52 47.45 -8.61
C TYR A 513 8.19 47.99 -8.08
N GLN A 514 7.49 48.86 -8.84
CA GLN A 514 6.10 49.24 -8.54
C GLN A 514 5.15 48.04 -8.64
N ASP A 515 5.24 47.28 -9.72
CA ASP A 515 4.43 46.06 -9.90
C ASP A 515 4.72 45.02 -8.78
N MET A 516 6.01 44.88 -8.40
CA MET A 516 6.41 44.04 -7.27
C MET A 516 5.85 44.53 -5.94
N ALA A 517 5.82 45.87 -5.72
CA ALA A 517 5.25 46.43 -4.48
C ALA A 517 3.74 46.22 -4.38
N VAL A 518 3.01 46.36 -5.49
CA VAL A 518 1.56 46.12 -5.52
C VAL A 518 1.25 44.65 -5.30
N ASN A 519 1.91 43.77 -6.06
CA ASN A 519 1.69 42.30 -5.91
C ASN A 519 2.13 41.80 -4.53
N GLY A 520 3.27 42.31 -4.02
CA GLY A 520 3.76 41.90 -2.70
C GLY A 520 2.86 42.37 -1.55
N ARG A 521 2.26 43.57 -1.66
CA ARG A 521 1.24 44.04 -0.69
C ARG A 521 0.07 43.09 -0.65
N GLU A 522 -0.45 42.72 -1.82
CA GLU A 522 -1.59 41.78 -1.91
C GLU A 522 -1.22 40.42 -1.32
N THR A 523 -0.03 39.93 -1.62
CA THR A 523 0.44 38.63 -1.08
C THR A 523 0.62 38.67 0.43
N ILE A 524 1.22 39.75 0.99
CA ILE A 524 1.38 39.93 2.44
C ILE A 524 0.00 39.99 3.12
N HIS A 525 -0.93 40.74 2.53
CA HIS A 525 -2.32 40.80 3.02
C HIS A 525 -2.97 39.43 3.08
N GLN A 526 -2.91 38.69 1.98
CA GLN A 526 -3.46 37.33 1.91
C GLN A 526 -2.78 36.37 2.88
N CYS A 527 -1.46 36.45 3.05
CA CYS A 527 -0.75 35.65 4.06
C CYS A 527 -1.21 35.97 5.48
N CYS A 528 -1.32 37.25 5.84
CA CYS A 528 -1.77 37.68 7.16
C CYS A 528 -3.24 37.27 7.41
N ASP A 529 -4.13 37.42 6.43
CA ASP A 529 -5.52 37.02 6.53
C ASP A 529 -5.65 35.48 6.68
N GLN A 530 -4.94 34.72 5.86
CA GLN A 530 -4.92 33.26 5.97
C GLN A 530 -4.33 32.81 7.32
N TRP A 531 -3.28 33.46 7.82
CA TRP A 531 -2.71 33.14 9.13
C TRP A 531 -3.68 33.44 10.28
N LYS A 532 -4.42 34.56 10.24
CA LYS A 532 -5.48 34.86 11.19
C LYS A 532 -6.54 33.74 11.21
N ARG A 533 -7.00 33.30 10.04
CA ARG A 533 -7.96 32.19 9.93
C ARG A 533 -7.43 30.91 10.53
N VAL A 534 -6.15 30.57 10.29
CA VAL A 534 -5.52 29.38 10.84
C VAL A 534 -5.43 29.46 12.37
N THR A 535 -5.06 30.61 12.92
CA THR A 535 -4.97 30.83 14.37
C THR A 535 -6.35 30.81 15.05
N GLU A 536 -7.38 31.39 14.43
CA GLU A 536 -8.76 31.29 14.88
C GLU A 536 -9.26 29.84 14.85
N TYR A 537 -8.93 29.09 13.79
CA TYR A 537 -9.25 27.66 13.69
C TYR A 537 -8.57 26.85 14.79
N LEU A 538 -7.30 27.12 15.09
CA LEU A 538 -6.58 26.49 16.20
C LEU A 538 -7.29 26.73 17.53
N GLN A 539 -7.69 27.97 17.83
CA GLN A 539 -8.41 28.30 19.06
C GLN A 539 -9.75 27.60 19.15
N SER A 540 -10.51 27.58 18.04
CA SER A 540 -11.77 26.83 17.94
C SER A 540 -11.55 25.33 18.15
N PHE A 541 -10.55 24.76 17.52
CA PHE A 541 -10.19 23.34 17.65
C PHE A 541 -9.84 22.99 19.10
N GLU A 542 -9.02 23.80 19.78
CA GLU A 542 -8.64 23.57 21.17
C GLU A 542 -9.82 23.63 22.14
N SER A 543 -10.82 24.45 21.85
CA SER A 543 -12.04 24.54 22.67
C SER A 543 -13.01 23.37 22.47
N GLN A 544 -12.94 22.67 21.31
CA GLN A 544 -13.90 21.64 20.89
C GLN A 544 -13.32 20.22 20.82
N LYS A 545 -11.99 20.07 21.00
CA LYS A 545 -11.35 18.74 20.91
C LYS A 545 -11.99 17.77 21.90
N PRO A 546 -12.43 16.60 21.45
CA PRO A 546 -12.91 15.59 22.36
C PRO A 546 -11.75 14.99 23.15
N GLU A 547 -11.96 14.72 24.44
CA GLU A 547 -10.95 14.03 25.26
C GLU A 547 -10.83 12.56 24.88
N THR A 548 -11.93 11.95 24.45
CA THR A 548 -12.01 10.56 24.04
C THR A 548 -12.84 10.43 22.76
N ILE A 549 -12.50 9.47 21.90
CA ILE A 549 -13.24 9.13 20.69
C ILE A 549 -14.03 7.83 20.85
N VAL A 550 -13.70 7.04 21.86
CA VAL A 550 -14.39 5.81 22.22
C VAL A 550 -14.75 5.88 23.69
N ALA A 551 -16.04 5.68 23.98
CA ALA A 551 -16.59 5.65 25.34
C ALA A 551 -16.35 4.30 26.01
#